data_47e0836876bccd23c6e978c3011eb295
#
_entry.id   47e0836876bccd23c6e978c3011eb295
#
_cell.length_a   1.000
_cell.length_b   1.000
_cell.length_c   1.000
_cell.angle_alpha   90.00
_cell.angle_beta   90.00
_cell.angle_gamma   90.00
#
_symmetry.space_group_name_H-M   'P 1'
#
loop_
_entity.id
_entity.type
_entity.pdbx_description
1 polymer ?
#
loop_
_entity_poly.entity_id
_entity_poly.type
_entity_poly.pdbx_seq_one_letter_code
_entity_poly.pdbx_strand_id
1 'polypeptide(L)'
;MTQKIHEAAEAAEAFRDALSTVTIGELSFPTSLDASRRVLKAVENPTLAMSDLAKILVAEPLLSAKVLRLANSVALNPANQVVRDVKQAVVRVGMNPIKSLAMVLIMDQLRHTHRHSGCRDLSNRLWERSVHVAALSYVLARKLTRLNADEVMFAGIVHDLGRFYLLSRVADFPALLKDTVLLAETINDLAEQVSEKVLNALNLPASVVDAVLASREYGGSMPPATLGDILFIAGAVSPRHDPFDELDTRVIPMAENVEALGLDQSMVSEVIAASGDEIYSIVIALES
;
A
#
# COMPACT_ATOMS: atom_id res chain seq x y z
N MET A 1 3.33 -21.08 -31.37
CA MET A 1 3.14 -19.72 -30.84
C MET A 1 1.65 -19.43 -30.63
N THR A 2 0.79 -19.63 -31.62
CA THR A 2 -0.66 -19.39 -31.57
C THR A 2 -1.39 -20.13 -30.43
N GLN A 3 -1.06 -21.40 -30.16
CA GLN A 3 -1.71 -22.21 -29.11
C GLN A 3 -1.41 -21.67 -27.69
N LYS A 4 -0.18 -21.21 -27.42
CA LYS A 4 0.20 -20.63 -26.11
C LYS A 4 -0.51 -19.30 -25.83
N ILE A 5 -0.71 -18.48 -26.87
CA ILE A 5 -1.45 -17.22 -26.78
C ILE A 5 -2.92 -17.50 -26.49
N HIS A 6 -3.50 -18.52 -27.13
CA HIS A 6 -4.88 -18.92 -26.90
C HIS A 6 -5.09 -19.42 -25.45
N GLU A 7 -4.20 -20.31 -24.95
CA GLU A 7 -4.25 -20.80 -23.58
C GLU A 7 -4.14 -19.67 -22.53
N ALA A 8 -3.30 -18.65 -22.78
CA ALA A 8 -3.16 -17.52 -21.89
C ALA A 8 -4.42 -16.63 -21.90
N ALA A 9 -5.02 -16.41 -23.06
CA ALA A 9 -6.25 -15.64 -23.20
C ALA A 9 -7.45 -16.31 -22.50
N GLU A 10 -7.61 -17.64 -22.67
CA GLU A 10 -8.62 -18.42 -21.94
C GLU A 10 -8.42 -18.34 -20.41
N ALA A 11 -7.16 -18.42 -19.96
CA ALA A 11 -6.84 -18.30 -18.54
C ALA A 11 -7.14 -16.89 -18.00
N ALA A 12 -6.90 -15.84 -18.78
CA ALA A 12 -7.23 -14.46 -18.41
C ALA A 12 -8.75 -14.26 -18.27
N GLU A 13 -9.54 -14.82 -19.20
CA GLU A 13 -10.99 -14.76 -19.14
C GLU A 13 -11.52 -15.52 -17.92
N ALA A 14 -11.06 -16.74 -17.68
CA ALA A 14 -11.42 -17.52 -16.50
C ALA A 14 -11.02 -16.82 -15.18
N PHE A 15 -9.88 -16.11 -15.16
CA PHE A 15 -9.44 -15.33 -14.01
C PHE A 15 -10.35 -14.11 -13.77
N ARG A 16 -10.72 -13.38 -14.85
CA ARG A 16 -11.68 -12.26 -14.76
C ARG A 16 -13.03 -12.73 -14.22
N ASP A 17 -13.57 -13.82 -14.75
CA ASP A 17 -14.84 -14.38 -14.31
C ASP A 17 -14.81 -14.78 -12.83
N ALA A 18 -13.76 -15.48 -12.41
CA ALA A 18 -13.61 -15.93 -11.03
C ALA A 18 -13.50 -14.75 -10.04
N LEU A 19 -12.77 -13.67 -10.39
CA LEU A 19 -12.52 -12.56 -9.48
C LEU A 19 -13.58 -11.46 -9.54
N SER A 20 -14.26 -11.26 -10.68
CA SER A 20 -15.37 -10.31 -10.80
C SER A 20 -16.59 -10.76 -9.99
N THR A 21 -16.84 -12.06 -9.92
CA THR A 21 -17.99 -12.65 -9.22
C THR A 21 -17.76 -12.91 -7.74
N VAL A 22 -16.49 -12.87 -7.27
CA VAL A 22 -16.15 -13.15 -5.86
C VAL A 22 -16.84 -12.13 -4.94
N THR A 23 -17.53 -12.63 -3.92
CA THR A 23 -18.15 -11.79 -2.88
C THR A 23 -17.18 -11.52 -1.74
N ILE A 24 -17.47 -10.50 -0.91
CA ILE A 24 -16.64 -10.14 0.25
C ILE A 24 -16.46 -11.35 1.20
N GLY A 25 -17.51 -12.15 1.39
CA GLY A 25 -17.47 -13.33 2.27
C GLY A 25 -16.65 -14.52 1.73
N GLU A 26 -16.36 -14.53 0.43
CA GLU A 26 -15.57 -15.57 -0.24
C GLU A 26 -14.09 -15.19 -0.39
N LEU A 27 -13.72 -13.96 -0.03
CA LEU A 27 -12.32 -13.54 -0.05
C LEU A 27 -11.51 -14.36 0.96
N SER A 28 -10.55 -15.12 0.45
CA SER A 28 -9.66 -15.96 1.25
C SER A 28 -8.33 -15.29 1.47
N PHE A 29 -7.97 -15.14 2.74
CA PHE A 29 -6.66 -14.61 3.16
C PHE A 29 -5.85 -15.72 3.85
N PRO A 30 -4.51 -15.72 3.75
CA PRO A 30 -3.67 -16.66 4.46
C PRO A 30 -3.91 -16.63 5.99
N THR A 31 -3.96 -17.80 6.63
CA THR A 31 -4.18 -17.92 8.08
C THR A 31 -3.04 -17.34 8.93
N SER A 32 -1.85 -17.16 8.33
CA SER A 32 -0.70 -16.48 8.96
C SER A 32 -0.95 -15.00 9.31
N LEU A 33 -2.07 -14.42 8.85
CA LEU A 33 -2.44 -13.02 9.10
C LEU A 33 -3.07 -12.78 10.49
N ASP A 34 -3.33 -13.82 11.28
CA ASP A 34 -4.11 -13.70 12.52
C ASP A 34 -3.51 -12.74 13.55
N ALA A 35 -2.18 -12.71 13.68
CA ALA A 35 -1.49 -11.80 14.59
C ALA A 35 -1.73 -10.33 14.21
N SER A 36 -1.48 -9.97 12.95
CA SER A 36 -1.68 -8.62 12.44
C SER A 36 -3.16 -8.20 12.47
N ARG A 37 -4.08 -9.12 12.18
CA ARG A 37 -5.53 -8.88 12.28
C ARG A 37 -5.97 -8.63 13.72
N ARG A 38 -5.40 -9.33 14.71
CA ARG A 38 -5.67 -9.05 16.14
C ARG A 38 -5.25 -7.64 16.52
N VAL A 39 -4.09 -7.18 16.05
CA VAL A 39 -3.62 -5.82 16.31
C VAL A 39 -4.53 -4.80 15.63
N LEU A 40 -4.89 -5.00 14.36
CA LEU A 40 -5.83 -4.13 13.65
C LEU A 40 -7.14 -3.99 14.42
N LYS A 41 -7.74 -5.12 14.81
CA LYS A 41 -8.99 -5.13 15.58
C LYS A 41 -8.85 -4.45 16.94
N ALA A 42 -7.69 -4.61 17.60
CA ALA A 42 -7.44 -3.95 18.90
C ALA A 42 -7.37 -2.42 18.74
N VAL A 43 -6.66 -1.93 17.72
CA VAL A 43 -6.51 -0.48 17.44
C VAL A 43 -7.83 0.19 17.04
N GLU A 44 -8.79 -0.56 16.51
CA GLU A 44 -10.16 -0.06 16.22
C GLU A 44 -10.98 0.22 17.48
N ASN A 45 -10.58 -0.30 18.64
CA ASN A 45 -11.28 -0.04 19.90
C ASN A 45 -10.92 1.36 20.43
N PRO A 46 -11.85 2.34 20.44
CA PRO A 46 -11.57 3.71 20.87
C PRO A 46 -11.25 3.82 22.37
N THR A 47 -11.53 2.77 23.15
CA THR A 47 -11.27 2.74 24.61
C THR A 47 -9.97 1.99 24.94
N LEU A 48 -9.23 1.49 23.95
CA LEU A 48 -7.98 0.76 24.17
C LEU A 48 -6.92 1.69 24.78
N ALA A 49 -6.41 1.35 25.94
CA ALA A 49 -5.28 2.06 26.53
C ALA A 49 -3.97 1.73 25.81
N MET A 50 -3.07 2.72 25.66
CA MET A 50 -1.74 2.52 25.04
C MET A 50 -0.93 1.45 25.78
N SER A 51 -1.11 1.30 27.09
CA SER A 51 -0.48 0.24 27.88
C SER A 51 -0.95 -1.17 27.48
N ASP A 52 -2.21 -1.32 27.07
CA ASP A 52 -2.76 -2.61 26.67
C ASP A 52 -2.37 -2.93 25.22
N LEU A 53 -2.33 -1.93 24.34
CA LEU A 53 -1.76 -2.06 23.02
C LEU A 53 -0.29 -2.50 23.09
N ALA A 54 0.51 -1.93 24.01
CA ALA A 54 1.89 -2.33 24.21
C ALA A 54 2.02 -3.80 24.64
N LYS A 55 1.12 -4.32 25.49
CA LYS A 55 1.11 -5.76 25.87
C LYS A 55 0.83 -6.66 24.67
N ILE A 56 -0.14 -6.27 23.81
CA ILE A 56 -0.45 -7.01 22.60
C ILE A 56 0.77 -7.04 21.68
N LEU A 57 1.43 -5.90 21.48
CA LEU A 57 2.61 -5.80 20.61
C LEU A 57 3.81 -6.60 21.11
N VAL A 58 4.05 -6.62 22.43
CA VAL A 58 5.15 -7.41 23.02
C VAL A 58 5.00 -8.91 22.72
N ALA A 59 3.77 -9.40 22.54
CA ALA A 59 3.52 -10.76 22.12
C ALA A 59 3.77 -11.03 20.61
N GLU A 60 4.04 -9.98 19.84
CA GLU A 60 4.24 -10.04 18.38
C GLU A 60 5.63 -9.46 18.01
N PRO A 61 6.70 -10.30 18.06
CA PRO A 61 8.08 -9.81 17.96
C PRO A 61 8.39 -9.00 16.69
N LEU A 62 7.86 -9.43 15.54
CA LEU A 62 8.09 -8.76 14.27
C LEU A 62 7.47 -7.36 14.26
N LEU A 63 6.23 -7.23 14.72
CA LEU A 63 5.55 -5.93 14.81
C LEU A 63 6.21 -5.04 15.87
N SER A 64 6.63 -5.59 17.00
CA SER A 64 7.42 -4.87 18.01
C SER A 64 8.69 -4.26 17.44
N ALA A 65 9.43 -5.03 16.65
CA ALA A 65 10.65 -4.54 15.99
C ALA A 65 10.36 -3.39 15.01
N LYS A 66 9.31 -3.51 14.19
CA LYS A 66 8.88 -2.43 13.29
C LYS A 66 8.44 -1.17 14.04
N VAL A 67 7.70 -1.30 15.14
CA VAL A 67 7.27 -0.17 15.99
C VAL A 67 8.47 0.54 16.60
N LEU A 68 9.45 -0.21 17.14
CA LEU A 68 10.69 0.36 17.67
C LEU A 68 11.49 1.11 16.59
N ARG A 69 11.57 0.54 15.39
CA ARG A 69 12.27 1.16 14.26
C ARG A 69 11.59 2.45 13.83
N LEU A 70 10.27 2.43 13.67
CA LEU A 70 9.50 3.62 13.31
C LEU A 70 9.61 4.70 14.38
N ALA A 71 9.56 4.35 15.67
CA ALA A 71 9.76 5.28 16.77
C ALA A 71 11.13 5.96 16.76
N ASN A 72 12.15 5.32 16.20
CA ASN A 72 13.51 5.84 16.09
C ASN A 72 13.82 6.42 14.69
N SER A 73 12.85 6.47 13.78
CA SER A 73 13.01 7.10 12.47
C SER A 73 13.21 8.61 12.59
N VAL A 74 13.86 9.22 11.62
CA VAL A 74 14.04 10.68 11.56
C VAL A 74 12.70 11.42 11.60
N ALA A 75 11.69 10.83 10.98
CA ALA A 75 10.33 11.38 10.94
C ALA A 75 9.70 11.55 12.33
N LEU A 76 9.92 10.58 13.24
CA LEU A 76 9.29 10.57 14.57
C LEU A 76 10.28 10.85 15.72
N ASN A 77 11.58 10.95 15.43
CA ASN A 77 12.65 11.18 16.40
C ASN A 77 13.66 12.25 15.95
N PRO A 78 13.21 13.45 15.62
CA PRO A 78 14.11 14.50 15.15
C PRO A 78 15.15 14.93 16.18
N ALA A 79 14.88 14.70 17.48
CA ALA A 79 15.81 14.97 18.59
C ALA A 79 16.83 13.85 18.83
N ASN A 80 16.82 12.78 18.02
CA ASN A 80 17.71 11.60 18.12
C ASN A 80 17.74 10.94 19.52
N GLN A 81 16.60 10.95 20.22
CA GLN A 81 16.43 10.29 21.51
C GLN A 81 16.02 8.83 21.32
N VAL A 82 16.98 7.91 21.40
CA VAL A 82 16.77 6.49 21.09
C VAL A 82 15.81 5.85 22.08
N VAL A 83 14.72 5.27 21.57
CA VAL A 83 13.78 4.42 22.30
C VAL A 83 14.17 2.96 22.13
N ARG A 84 14.26 2.24 23.25
CA ARG A 84 14.61 0.80 23.29
C ARG A 84 13.51 -0.09 23.87
N ASP A 85 12.44 0.49 24.36
CA ASP A 85 11.33 -0.20 24.97
C ASP A 85 10.06 -0.02 24.15
N VAL A 86 9.33 -1.13 23.94
CA VAL A 86 8.09 -1.16 23.13
C VAL A 86 7.02 -0.24 23.70
N LYS A 87 6.90 -0.13 25.03
CA LYS A 87 5.88 0.75 25.67
C LYS A 87 6.15 2.22 25.32
N GLN A 88 7.42 2.65 25.40
CA GLN A 88 7.81 4.00 25.02
C GLN A 88 7.64 4.22 23.50
N ALA A 89 7.97 3.22 22.69
CA ALA A 89 7.79 3.26 21.26
C ALA A 89 6.30 3.44 20.88
N VAL A 90 5.40 2.69 21.51
CA VAL A 90 3.95 2.79 21.31
C VAL A 90 3.43 4.21 21.62
N VAL A 91 3.89 4.81 22.71
CA VAL A 91 3.51 6.17 23.08
C VAL A 91 4.01 7.20 22.06
N ARG A 92 5.25 7.03 21.57
CA ARG A 92 5.83 7.95 20.56
C ARG A 92 5.15 7.82 19.21
N VAL A 93 4.94 6.58 18.76
CA VAL A 93 4.40 6.27 17.43
C VAL A 93 2.91 6.59 17.35
N GLY A 94 2.14 6.24 18.39
CA GLY A 94 0.68 6.39 18.39
C GLY A 94 -0.04 5.22 17.70
N MET A 95 -1.37 5.22 17.80
CA MET A 95 -2.21 4.11 17.31
C MET A 95 -2.24 4.00 15.79
N ASN A 96 -2.36 5.13 15.08
CA ASN A 96 -2.54 5.12 13.62
C ASN A 96 -1.33 4.53 12.87
N PRO A 97 -0.08 4.94 13.15
CA PRO A 97 1.07 4.30 12.51
C PRO A 97 1.25 2.83 12.91
N ILE A 98 0.81 2.41 14.10
CA ILE A 98 0.81 0.99 14.48
C ILE A 98 -0.19 0.20 13.62
N LYS A 99 -1.36 0.77 13.33
CA LYS A 99 -2.32 0.22 12.37
C LYS A 99 -1.67 0.04 10.99
N SER A 100 -0.93 1.05 10.54
CA SER A 100 -0.17 1.02 9.29
C SER A 100 0.85 -0.13 9.27
N LEU A 101 1.63 -0.29 10.34
CA LEU A 101 2.61 -1.38 10.44
C LEU A 101 1.97 -2.77 10.47
N ALA A 102 0.81 -2.93 11.11
CA ALA A 102 0.06 -4.18 11.08
C ALA A 102 -0.41 -4.53 9.66
N MET A 103 -0.84 -3.53 8.89
CA MET A 103 -1.22 -3.72 7.49
C MET A 103 -0.01 -4.02 6.59
N VAL A 104 1.14 -3.38 6.83
CA VAL A 104 2.42 -3.72 6.17
C VAL A 104 2.74 -5.21 6.31
N LEU A 105 2.56 -5.79 7.50
CA LEU A 105 2.79 -7.23 7.70
C LEU A 105 1.78 -8.09 6.93
N ILE A 106 0.53 -7.67 6.83
CA ILE A 106 -0.49 -8.37 6.02
C ILE A 106 -0.08 -8.39 4.55
N MET A 107 0.30 -7.23 4.02
CA MET A 107 0.72 -7.10 2.62
C MET A 107 2.00 -7.88 2.34
N ASP A 108 2.97 -7.84 3.25
CA ASP A 108 4.21 -8.61 3.13
C ASP A 108 3.94 -10.13 3.08
N GLN A 109 3.01 -10.60 3.88
CA GLN A 109 2.59 -12.00 3.83
C GLN A 109 1.87 -12.35 2.54
N LEU A 110 0.98 -11.49 2.03
CA LEU A 110 0.36 -11.67 0.71
C LEU A 110 1.44 -11.74 -0.38
N ARG A 111 2.43 -10.85 -0.35
CA ARG A 111 3.58 -10.86 -1.26
C ARG A 111 4.32 -12.20 -1.26
N HIS A 112 4.53 -12.81 -0.09
CA HIS A 112 5.27 -14.05 0.06
C HIS A 112 4.46 -15.32 -0.26
N THR A 113 3.15 -15.24 -0.47
CA THR A 113 2.35 -16.39 -0.93
C THR A 113 2.67 -16.79 -2.37
N HIS A 114 3.34 -15.92 -3.13
CA HIS A 114 3.72 -16.18 -4.52
C HIS A 114 4.95 -17.10 -4.61
N ARG A 115 4.70 -18.38 -4.87
CA ARG A 115 5.76 -19.37 -5.09
C ARG A 115 6.30 -19.37 -6.52
N HIS A 116 5.60 -18.72 -7.46
CA HIS A 116 5.98 -18.71 -8.87
C HIS A 116 6.90 -17.52 -9.20
N SER A 117 8.01 -17.80 -9.88
CA SER A 117 9.05 -16.83 -10.23
C SER A 117 8.53 -15.64 -11.06
N GLY A 118 7.54 -15.86 -11.93
CA GLY A 118 6.98 -14.83 -12.79
C GLY A 118 6.23 -13.71 -12.04
N CYS A 119 5.59 -14.01 -10.90
CA CYS A 119 4.90 -13.00 -10.07
C CYS A 119 5.79 -12.38 -9.00
N ARG A 120 6.92 -13.02 -8.67
CA ARG A 120 7.79 -12.55 -7.58
C ARG A 120 8.37 -11.17 -7.88
N ASP A 121 8.86 -10.96 -9.08
CA ASP A 121 9.45 -9.67 -9.48
C ASP A 121 8.39 -8.57 -9.48
N LEU A 122 7.25 -8.79 -10.11
CA LEU A 122 6.12 -7.85 -10.11
C LEU A 122 5.65 -7.52 -8.69
N SER A 123 5.52 -8.54 -7.84
CA SER A 123 5.12 -8.37 -6.44
C SER A 123 6.14 -7.59 -5.62
N ASN A 124 7.44 -7.81 -5.83
CA ASN A 124 8.50 -7.06 -5.15
C ASN A 124 8.53 -5.59 -5.60
N ARG A 125 8.44 -5.33 -6.90
CA ARG A 125 8.41 -3.97 -7.45
C ARG A 125 7.17 -3.21 -7.00
N LEU A 126 6.00 -3.87 -6.97
CA LEU A 126 4.77 -3.30 -6.43
C LEU A 126 4.92 -2.95 -4.94
N TRP A 127 5.57 -3.83 -4.17
CA TRP A 127 5.86 -3.59 -2.75
C TRP A 127 6.76 -2.37 -2.53
N GLU A 128 7.90 -2.30 -3.24
CA GLU A 128 8.80 -1.16 -3.16
C GLU A 128 8.07 0.14 -3.50
N ARG A 129 7.22 0.12 -4.53
CA ARG A 129 6.38 1.27 -4.89
C ARG A 129 5.41 1.64 -3.77
N SER A 130 4.65 0.68 -3.24
CA SER A 130 3.65 0.94 -2.20
C SER A 130 4.27 1.57 -0.96
N VAL A 131 5.45 1.12 -0.54
CA VAL A 131 6.18 1.68 0.60
C VAL A 131 6.65 3.10 0.32
N HIS A 132 7.16 3.39 -0.89
CA HIS A 132 7.57 4.74 -1.27
C HIS A 132 6.38 5.70 -1.37
N VAL A 133 5.26 5.25 -1.96
CA VAL A 133 4.03 6.04 -2.03
C VAL A 133 3.53 6.36 -0.62
N ALA A 134 3.55 5.41 0.31
CA ALA A 134 3.14 5.65 1.69
C ALA A 134 4.03 6.70 2.40
N ALA A 135 5.36 6.59 2.24
CA ALA A 135 6.30 7.55 2.83
C ALA A 135 6.16 8.96 2.23
N LEU A 136 6.03 9.05 0.90
CA LEU A 136 5.77 10.30 0.20
C LEU A 136 4.44 10.92 0.65
N SER A 137 3.39 10.11 0.71
CA SER A 137 2.05 10.55 1.16
C SER A 137 2.08 11.17 2.55
N TYR A 138 2.81 10.54 3.48
CA TYR A 138 3.00 11.08 4.84
C TYR A 138 3.66 12.45 4.83
N VAL A 139 4.78 12.58 4.09
CA VAL A 139 5.55 13.83 4.05
C VAL A 139 4.79 14.93 3.34
N LEU A 140 4.17 14.65 2.19
CA LEU A 140 3.38 15.60 1.44
C LEU A 140 2.18 16.09 2.26
N ALA A 141 1.47 15.19 2.95
CA ALA A 141 0.38 15.56 3.85
C ALA A 141 0.84 16.54 4.93
N ARG A 142 1.93 16.24 5.62
CA ARG A 142 2.49 17.08 6.70
C ARG A 142 2.96 18.45 6.23
N LYS A 143 3.54 18.53 5.05
CA LYS A 143 4.20 19.75 4.56
C LYS A 143 3.27 20.65 3.76
N LEU A 144 2.33 20.07 3.02
CA LEU A 144 1.50 20.82 2.08
C LEU A 144 0.04 21.02 2.56
N THR A 145 -0.41 20.25 3.54
CA THR A 145 -1.84 20.22 3.91
C THR A 145 -2.09 20.28 5.41
N ARG A 146 -3.37 20.26 5.80
CA ARG A 146 -3.82 20.07 7.18
C ARG A 146 -4.46 18.70 7.41
N LEU A 147 -4.36 17.81 6.43
CA LEU A 147 -4.88 16.45 6.53
C LEU A 147 -4.06 15.63 7.54
N ASN A 148 -4.68 14.60 8.08
CA ASN A 148 -4.01 13.69 9.00
C ASN A 148 -2.96 12.84 8.24
N ALA A 149 -1.70 13.16 8.40
CA ALA A 149 -0.59 12.49 7.69
C ALA A 149 -0.52 10.99 7.96
N ASP A 150 -0.88 10.53 9.18
CA ASP A 150 -0.91 9.12 9.52
C ASP A 150 -2.00 8.38 8.74
N GLU A 151 -3.16 9.02 8.54
CA GLU A 151 -4.26 8.45 7.75
C GLU A 151 -3.91 8.39 6.26
N VAL A 152 -3.25 9.44 5.74
CA VAL A 152 -2.76 9.43 4.36
C VAL A 152 -1.68 8.38 4.15
N MET A 153 -0.75 8.21 5.09
CA MET A 153 0.25 7.14 5.06
C MET A 153 -0.42 5.75 5.05
N PHE A 154 -1.43 5.56 5.89
CA PHE A 154 -2.17 4.30 5.94
C PHE A 154 -2.87 4.02 4.60
N ALA A 155 -3.52 5.01 4.00
CA ALA A 155 -4.10 4.89 2.67
C ALA A 155 -3.02 4.56 1.62
N GLY A 156 -1.84 5.20 1.71
CA GLY A 156 -0.67 4.90 0.87
C GLY A 156 -0.15 3.47 1.01
N ILE A 157 -0.23 2.87 2.19
CA ILE A 157 0.16 1.47 2.38
C ILE A 157 -0.84 0.54 1.69
N VAL A 158 -2.13 0.81 1.79
CA VAL A 158 -3.18 -0.13 1.33
C VAL A 158 -3.62 0.09 -0.12
N HIS A 159 -3.14 1.14 -0.80
CA HIS A 159 -3.66 1.51 -2.13
C HIS A 159 -3.52 0.41 -3.19
N ASP A 160 -2.49 -0.43 -3.08
CA ASP A 160 -2.25 -1.56 -3.99
C ASP A 160 -2.72 -2.91 -3.42
N LEU A 161 -3.45 -2.93 -2.30
CA LEU A 161 -3.84 -4.18 -1.63
C LEU A 161 -4.67 -5.10 -2.54
N GLY A 162 -5.55 -4.55 -3.37
CA GLY A 162 -6.30 -5.31 -4.35
C GLY A 162 -5.41 -5.99 -5.39
N ARG A 163 -4.37 -5.31 -5.87
CA ARG A 163 -3.38 -5.90 -6.80
C ARG A 163 -2.56 -7.01 -6.13
N PHE A 164 -2.16 -6.85 -4.87
CA PHE A 164 -1.52 -7.94 -4.11
C PHE A 164 -2.46 -9.14 -3.96
N TYR A 165 -3.73 -8.90 -3.69
CA TYR A 165 -4.71 -9.98 -3.63
C TYR A 165 -4.87 -10.68 -4.99
N LEU A 166 -5.01 -9.93 -6.09
CA LEU A 166 -5.08 -10.48 -7.44
C LEU A 166 -3.84 -11.32 -7.75
N LEU A 167 -2.65 -10.81 -7.49
CA LEU A 167 -1.41 -11.59 -7.65
C LEU A 167 -1.45 -12.89 -6.85
N SER A 168 -1.99 -12.88 -5.63
CA SER A 168 -2.09 -14.09 -4.80
C SER A 168 -2.97 -15.18 -5.43
N ARG A 169 -3.91 -14.79 -6.29
CA ARG A 169 -4.84 -15.71 -6.96
C ARG A 169 -4.37 -16.18 -8.33
N VAL A 170 -3.43 -15.45 -8.96
CA VAL A 170 -2.89 -15.81 -10.29
C VAL A 170 -2.22 -17.19 -10.29
N ALA A 171 -1.74 -17.67 -9.16
CA ALA A 171 -1.14 -19.00 -9.03
C ALA A 171 -2.09 -20.14 -9.46
N ASP A 172 -3.38 -19.94 -9.36
CA ASP A 172 -4.42 -20.88 -9.77
C ASP A 172 -4.61 -20.89 -11.32
N PHE A 173 -3.97 -19.94 -12.03
CA PHE A 173 -4.07 -19.73 -13.49
C PHE A 173 -2.69 -19.71 -14.16
N PRO A 174 -1.93 -20.82 -14.15
CA PRO A 174 -0.52 -20.85 -14.56
C PRO A 174 -0.28 -20.51 -16.04
N ALA A 175 -1.27 -20.62 -16.90
CA ALA A 175 -1.15 -20.23 -18.29
C ALA A 175 -1.05 -18.70 -18.45
N LEU A 176 -1.76 -17.91 -17.61
CA LEU A 176 -1.69 -16.46 -17.60
C LEU A 176 -0.30 -15.94 -17.19
N LEU A 177 0.43 -16.66 -16.33
CA LEU A 177 1.79 -16.32 -15.93
C LEU A 177 2.82 -16.35 -17.07
N LYS A 178 2.47 -16.94 -18.19
CA LYS A 178 3.37 -17.06 -19.37
C LYS A 178 3.32 -15.82 -20.26
N ASP A 179 2.34 -14.95 -20.06
CA ASP A 179 2.15 -13.70 -20.81
C ASP A 179 2.04 -12.51 -19.81
N THR A 180 3.17 -11.87 -19.59
CA THR A 180 3.26 -10.77 -18.59
C THR A 180 2.49 -9.52 -18.99
N VAL A 181 2.33 -9.27 -20.30
CA VAL A 181 1.53 -8.14 -20.81
C VAL A 181 0.05 -8.40 -20.53
N LEU A 182 -0.47 -9.55 -20.95
CA LEU A 182 -1.85 -9.94 -20.70
C LEU A 182 -2.17 -10.04 -19.22
N LEU A 183 -1.21 -10.50 -18.40
CA LEU A 183 -1.33 -10.49 -16.94
C LEU A 183 -1.50 -9.08 -16.39
N ALA A 184 -0.67 -8.13 -16.82
CA ALA A 184 -0.74 -6.75 -16.38
C ALA A 184 -2.07 -6.10 -16.78
N GLU A 185 -2.48 -6.25 -18.02
CA GLU A 185 -3.77 -5.81 -18.52
C GLU A 185 -4.94 -6.37 -17.69
N THR A 186 -4.91 -7.67 -17.41
CA THR A 186 -5.97 -8.35 -16.64
C THR A 186 -6.02 -7.86 -15.20
N ILE A 187 -4.86 -7.65 -14.57
CA ILE A 187 -4.79 -7.12 -13.20
C ILE A 187 -5.28 -5.67 -13.16
N ASN A 188 -4.91 -4.83 -14.12
CA ASN A 188 -5.37 -3.44 -14.17
C ASN A 188 -6.88 -3.34 -14.38
N ASP A 189 -7.46 -4.20 -15.24
CA ASP A 189 -8.91 -4.26 -15.47
C ASP A 189 -9.72 -4.59 -14.20
N LEU A 190 -9.15 -5.43 -13.33
CA LEU A 190 -9.82 -5.90 -12.10
C LEU A 190 -9.45 -5.09 -10.85
N ALA A 191 -8.37 -4.30 -10.89
CA ALA A 191 -7.76 -3.71 -9.71
C ALA A 191 -8.73 -2.85 -8.89
N GLU A 192 -9.56 -2.03 -9.52
CA GLU A 192 -10.50 -1.14 -8.81
C GLU A 192 -11.56 -1.93 -8.05
N GLN A 193 -12.29 -2.79 -8.77
CA GLN A 193 -13.37 -3.58 -8.19
C GLN A 193 -12.88 -4.52 -7.07
N VAL A 194 -11.71 -5.14 -7.27
CA VAL A 194 -11.13 -6.04 -6.27
C VAL A 194 -10.55 -5.26 -5.10
N SER A 195 -9.94 -4.09 -5.32
CA SER A 195 -9.49 -3.22 -4.22
C SER A 195 -10.64 -2.84 -3.31
N GLU A 196 -11.76 -2.37 -3.84
CA GLU A 196 -12.94 -2.03 -3.06
C GLU A 196 -13.42 -3.21 -2.20
N LYS A 197 -13.56 -4.40 -2.81
CA LYS A 197 -13.99 -5.61 -2.08
C LYS A 197 -13.02 -6.01 -0.98
N VAL A 198 -11.71 -5.98 -1.25
CA VAL A 198 -10.67 -6.39 -0.30
C VAL A 198 -10.56 -5.41 0.86
N LEU A 199 -10.59 -4.10 0.60
CA LEU A 199 -10.54 -3.06 1.62
C LEU A 199 -11.76 -3.14 2.55
N ASN A 200 -12.95 -3.36 1.99
CA ASN A 200 -14.19 -3.56 2.75
C ASN A 200 -14.19 -4.87 3.55
N ALA A 201 -13.65 -5.97 3.00
CA ALA A 201 -13.52 -7.26 3.71
C ALA A 201 -12.60 -7.16 4.94
N LEU A 202 -11.65 -6.24 4.93
CA LEU A 202 -10.77 -5.94 6.05
C LEU A 202 -11.34 -4.88 6.99
N ASN A 203 -12.58 -4.41 6.75
CA ASN A 203 -13.27 -3.36 7.52
C ASN A 203 -12.44 -2.07 7.63
N LEU A 204 -11.79 -1.65 6.53
CA LEU A 204 -11.05 -0.39 6.55
C LEU A 204 -12.00 0.82 6.60
N PRO A 205 -11.55 1.97 7.17
CA PRO A 205 -12.38 3.18 7.22
C PRO A 205 -12.84 3.61 5.82
N ALA A 206 -14.07 4.09 5.71
CA ALA A 206 -14.63 4.56 4.45
C ALA A 206 -13.76 5.67 3.81
N SER A 207 -13.22 6.60 4.63
CA SER A 207 -12.31 7.65 4.18
C SER A 207 -11.07 7.11 3.45
N VAL A 208 -10.56 5.95 3.90
CA VAL A 208 -9.40 5.29 3.28
C VAL A 208 -9.81 4.56 2.00
N VAL A 209 -10.96 3.87 2.02
CA VAL A 209 -11.50 3.20 0.82
C VAL A 209 -11.75 4.22 -0.29
N ASP A 210 -12.46 5.30 0.04
CA ASP A 210 -12.78 6.39 -0.89
C ASP A 210 -11.49 7.03 -1.43
N ALA A 211 -10.49 7.26 -0.58
CA ALA A 211 -9.21 7.82 -1.00
C ALA A 211 -8.47 6.92 -2.00
N VAL A 212 -8.45 5.61 -1.75
CA VAL A 212 -7.81 4.64 -2.66
C VAL A 212 -8.52 4.60 -4.01
N LEU A 213 -9.85 4.59 -4.02
CA LEU A 213 -10.62 4.59 -5.27
C LEU A 213 -10.47 5.91 -6.04
N ALA A 214 -10.45 7.04 -5.33
CA ALA A 214 -10.27 8.36 -5.93
C ALA A 214 -8.83 8.66 -6.36
N SER A 215 -7.82 7.90 -5.92
CA SER A 215 -6.40 8.16 -6.20
C SER A 215 -5.97 7.96 -7.65
N ARG A 216 -6.88 7.57 -8.53
CA ARG A 216 -6.62 7.43 -9.97
C ARG A 216 -6.78 8.73 -10.73
N GLU A 217 -7.51 9.69 -10.17
CA GLU A 217 -7.78 10.98 -10.77
C GLU A 217 -7.39 12.10 -9.79
N TYR A 218 -6.79 13.16 -10.34
CA TYR A 218 -6.44 14.32 -9.53
C TYR A 218 -7.60 15.32 -9.50
N GLY A 219 -7.99 15.73 -8.30
CA GLY A 219 -9.07 16.70 -8.10
C GLY A 219 -8.74 18.14 -8.49
N GLY A 220 -7.50 18.43 -8.89
CA GLY A 220 -7.07 19.70 -9.48
C GLY A 220 -6.79 20.82 -8.48
N SER A 221 -6.80 20.59 -7.16
CA SER A 221 -6.51 21.62 -6.17
C SER A 221 -5.07 21.61 -5.66
N MET A 222 -4.41 22.79 -5.61
CA MET A 222 -3.13 22.99 -4.93
C MET A 222 -3.28 24.07 -3.86
N PRO A 223 -2.96 23.79 -2.59
CA PRO A 223 -2.51 22.50 -2.05
C PRO A 223 -3.59 21.40 -2.16
N PRO A 224 -3.18 20.10 -2.14
CA PRO A 224 -4.10 18.97 -2.22
C PRO A 224 -5.17 19.04 -1.12
N ALA A 225 -6.44 18.79 -1.47
CA ALA A 225 -7.55 18.93 -0.54
C ALA A 225 -8.02 17.60 0.07
N THR A 226 -7.77 16.48 -0.61
CA THR A 226 -8.25 15.16 -0.20
C THR A 226 -7.09 14.17 0.00
N LEU A 227 -7.37 13.07 0.71
CA LEU A 227 -6.43 11.95 0.83
C LEU A 227 -6.10 11.36 -0.55
N GLY A 228 -7.10 11.26 -1.44
CA GLY A 228 -6.95 10.77 -2.81
C GLY A 228 -6.01 11.63 -3.65
N ASP A 229 -6.09 12.97 -3.55
CA ASP A 229 -5.19 13.89 -4.24
C ASP A 229 -3.73 13.66 -3.83
N ILE A 230 -3.49 13.47 -2.52
CA ILE A 230 -2.13 13.21 -2.04
C ILE A 230 -1.61 11.86 -2.51
N LEU A 231 -2.45 10.81 -2.50
CA LEU A 231 -2.08 9.50 -3.03
C LEU A 231 -1.74 9.58 -4.51
N PHE A 232 -2.55 10.30 -5.29
CA PHE A 232 -2.29 10.55 -6.70
C PHE A 232 -0.92 11.19 -6.90
N ILE A 233 -0.67 12.33 -6.23
CA ILE A 233 0.59 13.06 -6.34
C ILE A 233 1.76 12.16 -5.91
N ALA A 234 1.65 11.48 -4.77
CA ALA A 234 2.68 10.58 -4.28
C ALA A 234 2.99 9.44 -5.27
N GLY A 235 1.95 8.88 -5.91
CA GLY A 235 2.09 7.88 -6.95
C GLY A 235 2.79 8.40 -8.20
N ALA A 236 2.45 9.62 -8.62
CA ALA A 236 3.00 10.26 -9.81
C ALA A 236 4.47 10.67 -9.65
N VAL A 237 4.87 11.14 -8.45
CA VAL A 237 6.25 11.57 -8.18
C VAL A 237 7.12 10.48 -7.55
N SER A 238 6.59 9.29 -7.35
CA SER A 238 7.34 8.16 -6.80
C SER A 238 8.50 7.78 -7.72
N PRO A 239 9.73 7.61 -7.19
CA PRO A 239 10.86 7.13 -7.98
C PRO A 239 10.71 5.63 -8.36
N ARG A 240 9.69 4.97 -7.84
CA ARG A 240 9.33 3.60 -8.17
C ARG A 240 8.09 3.60 -9.07
N HIS A 241 8.30 3.25 -10.34
CA HIS A 241 7.20 3.17 -11.30
C HIS A 241 6.27 2.01 -11.01
N ASP A 242 5.04 2.12 -11.48
CA ASP A 242 4.06 1.04 -11.39
C ASP A 242 4.44 -0.09 -12.34
N PRO A 243 4.71 -1.32 -11.83
CA PRO A 243 5.16 -2.41 -12.68
C PRO A 243 4.09 -2.93 -13.65
N PHE A 244 2.81 -2.67 -13.37
CA PHE A 244 1.71 -3.06 -14.25
C PHE A 244 1.50 -2.01 -15.34
N ASP A 245 1.58 -0.73 -15.01
CA ASP A 245 1.45 0.35 -15.99
C ASP A 245 2.60 0.34 -17.01
N GLU A 246 3.81 -0.08 -16.60
CA GLU A 246 4.94 -0.26 -17.53
C GLU A 246 4.71 -1.38 -18.55
N LEU A 247 3.93 -2.40 -18.19
CA LEU A 247 3.65 -3.56 -19.05
C LEU A 247 2.37 -3.40 -19.86
N ASP A 248 1.39 -2.68 -19.34
CA ASP A 248 0.10 -2.45 -19.99
C ASP A 248 0.19 -1.27 -20.94
N THR A 249 0.37 -1.54 -22.23
CA THR A 249 0.53 -0.53 -23.29
C THR A 249 -0.70 0.36 -23.50
N ARG A 250 -1.84 0.03 -22.88
CA ARG A 250 -3.08 0.83 -22.93
C ARG A 250 -3.07 1.97 -21.89
N VAL A 251 -2.19 1.89 -20.89
CA VAL A 251 -2.09 2.85 -19.79
C VAL A 251 -1.02 3.89 -20.11
N ILE A 252 -1.35 5.16 -19.93
CA ILE A 252 -0.36 6.25 -19.92
C ILE A 252 0.17 6.35 -18.48
N PRO A 253 1.48 6.17 -18.26
CA PRO A 253 2.05 6.25 -16.93
C PRO A 253 1.69 7.56 -16.22
N MET A 254 1.31 7.48 -14.97
CA MET A 254 0.87 8.62 -14.15
C MET A 254 1.92 9.75 -14.13
N ALA A 255 3.20 9.41 -14.14
CA ALA A 255 4.30 10.37 -14.17
C ALA A 255 4.31 11.26 -15.43
N GLU A 256 3.83 10.75 -16.57
CA GLU A 256 3.77 11.52 -17.83
C GLU A 256 2.60 12.52 -17.85
N ASN A 257 1.58 12.29 -17.04
CA ASN A 257 0.40 13.13 -16.96
C ASN A 257 0.55 14.32 -15.98
N VAL A 258 1.59 14.36 -15.14
CA VAL A 258 1.76 15.37 -14.08
C VAL A 258 1.83 16.80 -14.65
N GLU A 259 2.49 17.00 -15.79
CA GLU A 259 2.57 18.33 -16.43
C GLU A 259 1.22 18.81 -16.97
N ALA A 260 0.43 17.88 -17.51
CA ALA A 260 -0.89 18.20 -18.07
C ALA A 260 -1.93 18.56 -17.00
N LEU A 261 -1.71 18.14 -15.75
CA LEU A 261 -2.64 18.34 -14.63
C LEU A 261 -2.46 19.67 -13.89
N GLY A 262 -1.49 20.53 -14.30
CA GLY A 262 -1.27 21.82 -13.67
C GLY A 262 -0.75 21.74 -12.23
N LEU A 263 -0.17 20.60 -11.82
CA LEU A 263 0.50 20.43 -10.54
C LEU A 263 1.69 21.40 -10.45
N ASP A 264 1.82 22.11 -9.34
CA ASP A 264 3.02 22.88 -9.04
C ASP A 264 4.17 21.91 -8.70
N GLN A 265 4.79 21.39 -9.76
CA GLN A 265 5.90 20.44 -9.65
C GLN A 265 7.08 21.02 -8.88
N SER A 266 7.29 22.34 -8.92
CA SER A 266 8.39 22.97 -8.21
C SER A 266 8.20 22.86 -6.70
N MET A 267 7.01 23.17 -6.21
CA MET A 267 6.64 23.05 -4.79
C MET A 267 6.77 21.60 -4.29
N VAL A 268 6.23 20.65 -5.05
CA VAL A 268 6.29 19.22 -4.68
C VAL A 268 7.74 18.71 -4.66
N SER A 269 8.52 19.06 -5.69
CA SER A 269 9.93 18.67 -5.79
C SER A 269 10.79 19.28 -4.69
N GLU A 270 10.55 20.53 -4.31
CA GLU A 270 11.24 21.18 -3.19
C GLU A 270 10.95 20.50 -1.86
N VAL A 271 9.69 20.15 -1.61
CA VAL A 271 9.29 19.42 -0.39
C VAL A 271 9.95 18.04 -0.34
N ILE A 272 9.98 17.30 -1.45
CA ILE A 272 10.62 15.98 -1.52
C ILE A 272 12.11 16.09 -1.29
N ALA A 273 12.78 17.04 -1.96
CA ALA A 273 14.23 17.25 -1.81
C ALA A 273 14.60 17.65 -0.38
N ALA A 274 13.82 18.53 0.26
CA ALA A 274 14.04 18.94 1.65
C ALA A 274 13.71 17.85 2.69
N SER A 275 13.01 16.78 2.29
CA SER A 275 12.55 15.73 3.20
C SER A 275 13.15 14.34 2.88
N GLY A 276 14.23 14.27 2.10
CA GLY A 276 14.82 13.00 1.66
C GLY A 276 15.15 12.03 2.80
N ASP A 277 15.78 12.51 3.87
CA ASP A 277 16.10 11.67 5.04
C ASP A 277 14.86 11.20 5.78
N GLU A 278 13.81 12.02 5.86
CA GLU A 278 12.54 11.69 6.48
C GLU A 278 11.85 10.59 5.68
N ILE A 279 11.73 10.75 4.36
CA ILE A 279 11.16 9.76 3.45
C ILE A 279 11.92 8.43 3.56
N TYR A 280 13.26 8.49 3.44
CA TYR A 280 14.10 7.31 3.51
C TYR A 280 13.94 6.55 4.84
N SER A 281 13.88 7.27 5.97
CA SER A 281 13.70 6.65 7.28
C SER A 281 12.36 5.94 7.44
N ILE A 282 11.28 6.47 6.84
CA ILE A 282 9.97 5.83 6.84
C ILE A 282 10.01 4.57 5.96
N VAL A 283 10.58 4.67 4.75
CA VAL A 283 10.72 3.51 3.84
C VAL A 283 11.42 2.36 4.55
N ILE A 284 12.58 2.61 5.16
CA ILE A 284 13.31 1.58 5.92
C ILE A 284 12.50 1.00 7.08
N ALA A 285 11.71 1.83 7.77
CA ALA A 285 10.88 1.35 8.88
C ALA A 285 9.73 0.46 8.41
N LEU A 286 9.19 0.70 7.21
CA LEU A 286 8.11 -0.09 6.63
C LEU A 286 8.63 -1.39 5.99
N GLU A 287 9.76 -1.36 5.25
CA GLU A 287 10.31 -2.51 4.51
C GLU A 287 10.88 -3.61 5.41
N SER A 288 11.51 -3.26 6.46
CA SER A 288 12.27 -4.19 7.32
C SER A 288 11.46 -4.62 8.53
#